data_b171d239e9b61d8caf4696d627cf3394
#
_entry.id   b171d239e9b61d8caf4696d627cf3394
#
_cell.length_a   1.000
_cell.length_b   1.000
_cell.length_c   1.000
_cell.angle_alpha   90.00
_cell.angle_beta   90.00
_cell.angle_gamma   90.00
#
_symmetry.space_group_name_H-M   'P 1'
#
loop_
_entity.id
_entity.type
_entity.pdbx_description
1 polymer ?
#
loop_
_entity_poly.entity_id
_entity_poly.type
_entity_poly.pdbx_seq_one_letter_code
_entity_poly.pdbx_strand_id
1 'polypeptide(L)'
;MAKEKIRFHSFFLSLLILDCIFLVSPVPDDECPDAFPAHENCEFDEVCEDASCQYNEYVTCHLNRCGTCEAVFRGYDNLTVNCKQLTPKCRLMHLEMLHKSRGGQSRPGRGRLEVDNVYDPECEANGTFKAKQCDEDSNLCWCVDSAGIRVTDKTGDDPKCDRAVRVHLIQIHFSFKADVTLLKGKEKELQRYLVALVVSRFPLKTPQILEITVHELTQEVTIKLYKNGTKEPVDIATVAYYIERDLKRNRLVVSLDGRNLEVELDSIRIFFFDNEPPRINMKTISPGFAAIIIVIALAILTGIAVFIVVRRRAEQERIQFEVIEGQELGDYQLAQREGPRYYYS
;
A
#
# COMPACT_ATOMS: atom_id res chain seq x y z
N MET A 1 65.01 -29.55 5.67
CA MET A 1 65.19 -28.51 4.62
C MET A 1 63.96 -28.34 3.69
N ALA A 2 62.81 -28.82 4.02
CA ALA A 2 61.61 -28.71 3.15
C ALA A 2 60.45 -27.82 3.71
N LYS A 3 60.58 -27.22 4.90
CA LYS A 3 59.51 -26.38 5.53
C LYS A 3 59.73 -24.89 5.37
N GLU A 4 60.86 -24.40 4.94
CA GLU A 4 61.07 -22.94 4.75
C GLU A 4 60.70 -22.41 3.35
N LYS A 5 60.64 -23.25 2.33
CA LYS A 5 60.26 -22.80 0.97
C LYS A 5 58.78 -22.50 0.79
N ILE A 6 57.89 -22.97 1.64
CA ILE A 6 56.42 -22.75 1.50
C ILE A 6 56.01 -21.41 2.13
N ARG A 7 56.72 -20.86 3.10
CA ARG A 7 56.39 -19.57 3.73
C ARG A 7 56.76 -18.37 2.88
N PHE A 8 57.73 -18.45 1.98
CA PHE A 8 58.12 -17.32 1.11
C PHE A 8 57.16 -17.11 -0.06
N HIS A 9 56.56 -18.17 -0.60
CA HIS A 9 55.55 -18.01 -1.70
C HIS A 9 54.22 -17.48 -1.22
N SER A 10 53.83 -17.72 0.02
CA SER A 10 52.55 -17.20 0.57
C SER A 10 52.63 -15.72 0.90
N PHE A 11 53.83 -15.20 1.23
CA PHE A 11 54.01 -13.79 1.54
C PHE A 11 54.08 -12.91 0.28
N PHE A 12 54.62 -13.44 -0.82
CA PHE A 12 54.65 -12.72 -2.11
C PHE A 12 53.28 -12.68 -2.80
N LEU A 13 52.48 -13.72 -2.66
CA LEU A 13 51.11 -13.74 -3.20
C LEU A 13 50.18 -12.80 -2.42
N SER A 14 50.42 -12.64 -1.11
CA SER A 14 49.64 -11.71 -0.27
C SER A 14 49.98 -10.24 -0.55
N LEU A 15 51.20 -9.92 -0.95
CA LEU A 15 51.60 -8.56 -1.33
C LEU A 15 51.07 -8.17 -2.72
N LEU A 16 50.96 -9.11 -3.67
CA LEU A 16 50.42 -8.84 -5.00
C LEU A 16 48.90 -8.67 -5.01
N ILE A 17 48.20 -9.22 -4.00
CA ILE A 17 46.74 -9.01 -3.85
C ILE A 17 46.44 -7.68 -3.15
N LEU A 18 47.32 -7.15 -2.30
CA LEU A 18 47.17 -5.85 -1.68
C LEU A 18 47.34 -4.67 -2.68
N ASP A 19 48.22 -4.82 -3.68
CA ASP A 19 48.42 -3.79 -4.69
C ASP A 19 47.28 -3.66 -5.72
N CYS A 20 46.43 -4.70 -5.86
CA CYS A 20 45.22 -4.62 -6.73
C CYS A 20 43.97 -4.00 -6.05
N ILE A 21 43.97 -3.78 -4.73
CA ILE A 21 42.83 -3.20 -4.00
C ILE A 21 42.95 -1.68 -3.90
N PHE A 22 44.05 -1.05 -4.26
CA PHE A 22 44.32 0.37 -4.10
C PHE A 22 44.16 1.22 -5.35
N LEU A 23 43.60 0.73 -6.46
CA LEU A 23 43.47 1.49 -7.71
C LEU A 23 42.03 1.70 -8.19
N VAL A 24 41.06 1.69 -7.28
CA VAL A 24 39.79 2.38 -7.55
C VAL A 24 39.71 3.60 -6.64
N SER A 25 40.61 4.56 -6.90
CA SER A 25 40.38 5.92 -6.44
C SER A 25 39.09 6.39 -7.09
N PRO A 26 38.10 6.97 -6.37
CA PRO A 26 37.02 7.66 -7.01
C PRO A 26 37.66 8.73 -7.87
N VAL A 27 37.45 8.65 -9.18
CA VAL A 27 37.81 9.71 -10.12
C VAL A 27 37.16 10.98 -9.54
N PRO A 28 37.94 12.06 -9.29
CA PRO A 28 37.31 13.30 -8.86
C PRO A 28 36.25 13.71 -9.91
N ASP A 29 35.09 14.12 -9.45
CA ASP A 29 33.91 14.45 -10.28
C ASP A 29 34.18 15.54 -11.33
N ASP A 30 35.39 16.08 -11.42
CA ASP A 30 35.82 17.19 -12.28
C ASP A 30 36.72 16.80 -13.45
N GLU A 31 37.19 15.56 -13.57
CA GLU A 31 38.02 15.13 -14.72
C GLU A 31 37.19 14.40 -15.76
N CYS A 32 37.02 15.10 -16.90
CA CYS A 32 36.35 14.51 -18.07
C CYS A 32 37.29 13.52 -18.79
N PRO A 33 36.76 12.39 -19.31
CA PRO A 33 37.54 11.50 -20.18
C PRO A 33 38.05 12.23 -21.43
N ASP A 34 39.22 11.89 -21.90
CA ASP A 34 39.84 12.50 -23.09
C ASP A 34 38.93 12.50 -24.34
N ALA A 35 38.04 11.51 -24.45
CA ALA A 35 37.06 11.42 -25.53
C ALA A 35 35.93 12.46 -25.44
N PHE A 36 35.71 13.05 -24.27
CA PHE A 36 34.65 14.02 -24.00
C PHE A 36 35.19 15.18 -23.16
N PRO A 37 35.96 16.12 -23.78
CA PRO A 37 36.61 17.21 -23.05
C PRO A 37 35.58 18.09 -22.34
N ALA A 38 36.03 18.72 -21.26
CA ALA A 38 35.19 19.64 -20.49
C ALA A 38 34.76 20.86 -21.33
N HIS A 39 33.50 21.22 -21.21
CA HIS A 39 32.93 22.40 -21.86
C HIS A 39 33.26 23.64 -21.01
N GLU A 40 34.08 24.57 -21.54
CA GLU A 40 34.62 25.72 -20.79
C GLU A 40 33.56 26.75 -20.36
N ASN A 41 32.45 26.88 -21.10
CA ASN A 41 31.39 27.88 -20.88
C ASN A 41 30.11 27.23 -20.30
N CYS A 42 30.24 26.27 -19.37
CA CYS A 42 29.11 25.59 -18.77
C CYS A 42 28.90 26.07 -17.34
N GLU A 43 27.90 26.92 -17.15
CA GLU A 43 27.57 27.49 -15.84
C GLU A 43 26.40 26.73 -15.20
N PHE A 44 26.50 26.50 -13.88
CA PHE A 44 25.49 25.77 -13.13
C PHE A 44 24.13 26.49 -13.15
N ASP A 45 24.14 27.81 -12.98
CA ASP A 45 22.90 28.58 -12.88
C ASP A 45 22.12 28.58 -14.21
N GLU A 46 22.81 28.59 -15.37
CA GLU A 46 22.14 28.49 -16.66
C GLU A 46 21.47 27.15 -16.91
N VAL A 47 22.01 26.05 -16.38
CA VAL A 47 21.59 24.70 -16.72
C VAL A 47 20.67 24.09 -15.64
N CYS A 48 20.91 24.39 -14.36
CA CYS A 48 20.23 23.78 -13.24
C CYS A 48 19.16 24.65 -12.58
N GLU A 49 19.19 25.99 -12.72
CA GLU A 49 18.24 26.88 -12.03
C GLU A 49 16.78 26.56 -12.41
N ASP A 50 16.48 26.37 -13.68
CA ASP A 50 15.15 26.04 -14.19
C ASP A 50 14.94 24.55 -14.44
N ALA A 51 15.96 23.73 -14.23
CA ALA A 51 15.89 22.30 -14.50
C ALA A 51 15.09 21.57 -13.43
N SER A 52 14.07 20.82 -13.83
CA SER A 52 13.25 20.04 -12.94
C SER A 52 13.10 18.60 -13.40
N CYS A 53 13.04 17.67 -12.45
CA CYS A 53 12.77 16.27 -12.73
C CYS A 53 11.27 15.98 -12.55
N GLN A 54 10.54 15.90 -13.66
CA GLN A 54 9.08 15.82 -13.68
C GLN A 54 8.51 14.71 -12.77
N TYR A 55 9.18 13.57 -12.74
CA TYR A 55 8.66 12.39 -12.05
C TYR A 55 9.32 12.13 -10.69
N ASN A 56 10.42 12.82 -10.38
CA ASN A 56 11.15 12.56 -9.14
C ASN A 56 11.59 13.87 -8.47
N GLU A 57 11.03 14.19 -7.34
CA GLU A 57 11.36 15.36 -6.52
C GLU A 57 12.49 15.10 -5.50
N TYR A 58 12.93 13.84 -5.36
CA TYR A 58 13.99 13.42 -4.44
C TYR A 58 15.35 13.33 -5.16
N VAL A 59 15.63 14.32 -5.99
CA VAL A 59 16.86 14.40 -6.78
C VAL A 59 17.45 15.81 -6.69
N THR A 60 18.76 15.88 -6.91
CA THR A 60 19.50 17.14 -7.05
C THR A 60 20.02 17.25 -8.48
N CYS A 61 19.99 18.47 -9.03
CA CYS A 61 20.61 18.75 -10.31
C CYS A 61 22.13 18.84 -10.15
N HIS A 62 22.85 18.21 -11.02
CA HIS A 62 24.30 18.27 -11.17
C HIS A 62 24.62 18.67 -12.61
N LEU A 63 25.68 19.43 -12.77
CA LEU A 63 26.14 19.85 -14.07
C LEU A 63 27.06 18.80 -14.69
N ASN A 64 26.70 18.26 -15.86
CA ASN A 64 27.62 17.48 -16.67
C ASN A 64 28.37 18.40 -17.64
N ARG A 65 29.67 18.57 -17.42
CA ARG A 65 30.53 19.39 -18.26
C ARG A 65 31.26 18.59 -19.34
N CYS A 66 31.19 17.27 -19.31
CA CYS A 66 31.96 16.41 -20.20
C CYS A 66 31.25 16.21 -21.52
N GLY A 67 31.80 16.78 -22.59
CA GLY A 67 31.28 16.69 -23.95
C GLY A 67 30.03 17.48 -24.24
N THR A 68 29.15 17.68 -23.25
CA THR A 68 27.90 18.44 -23.36
C THR A 68 27.69 19.22 -22.06
N CYS A 69 26.96 20.36 -22.20
CA CYS A 69 26.57 21.14 -21.03
C CYS A 69 25.10 20.76 -20.66
N GLU A 70 24.92 19.74 -19.87
CA GLU A 70 23.61 19.19 -19.60
C GLU A 70 23.34 18.99 -18.10
N ALA A 71 22.07 19.18 -17.71
CA ALA A 71 21.60 18.83 -16.38
C ALA A 71 21.54 17.30 -16.18
N VAL A 72 22.23 16.80 -15.19
CA VAL A 72 22.17 15.41 -14.76
C VAL A 72 21.55 15.37 -13.37
N PHE A 73 20.50 14.59 -13.19
CA PHE A 73 19.83 14.45 -11.90
C PHE A 73 20.35 13.23 -11.16
N ARG A 74 20.75 13.42 -9.91
CA ARG A 74 21.15 12.34 -9.00
C ARG A 74 20.21 12.27 -7.80
N GLY A 75 19.85 11.06 -7.44
CA GLY A 75 19.10 10.81 -6.20
C GLY A 75 19.97 11.00 -4.95
N TYR A 76 19.35 10.97 -3.78
CA TYR A 76 20.07 10.99 -2.50
C TYR A 76 20.97 9.76 -2.29
N ASP A 77 20.81 8.72 -3.10
CA ASP A 77 21.68 7.55 -3.23
C ASP A 77 22.90 7.79 -4.13
N ASN A 78 23.11 9.01 -4.62
CA ASN A 78 24.12 9.43 -5.60
C ASN A 78 24.04 8.73 -6.97
N LEU A 79 23.01 7.93 -7.22
CA LEU A 79 22.80 7.31 -8.52
C LEU A 79 22.03 8.24 -9.45
N THR A 80 22.39 8.19 -10.74
CA THR A 80 21.71 8.98 -11.78
C THR A 80 20.26 8.56 -11.93
N VAL A 81 19.37 9.55 -12.11
CA VAL A 81 17.94 9.37 -12.34
C VAL A 81 17.55 9.85 -13.73
N ASN A 82 16.86 9.02 -14.48
CA ASN A 82 16.31 9.42 -15.77
C ASN A 82 14.98 10.17 -15.56
N CYS A 83 15.00 11.49 -15.67
CA CYS A 83 13.83 12.35 -15.45
C CYS A 83 12.77 12.29 -16.56
N LYS A 84 13.06 11.63 -17.70
CA LYS A 84 12.12 11.40 -18.80
C LYS A 84 11.25 10.14 -18.57
N GLN A 85 11.53 9.35 -17.55
CA GLN A 85 10.84 8.10 -17.23
C GLN A 85 10.39 8.11 -15.77
N LEU A 86 9.37 7.31 -15.48
CA LEU A 86 8.95 7.07 -14.09
C LEU A 86 10.09 6.38 -13.34
N THR A 87 10.47 6.91 -12.19
CA THR A 87 11.36 6.18 -11.27
C THR A 87 10.60 4.99 -10.69
N PRO A 88 11.14 3.76 -10.75
CA PRO A 88 10.48 2.58 -10.18
C PRO A 88 10.08 2.79 -8.72
N LYS A 89 8.93 2.25 -8.32
CA LYS A 89 8.32 2.48 -6.99
C LYS A 89 9.31 2.19 -5.85
N CYS A 90 10.03 1.06 -5.90
CA CYS A 90 10.99 0.70 -4.85
C CYS A 90 12.05 1.79 -4.68
N ARG A 91 12.71 2.18 -5.77
CA ARG A 91 13.75 3.21 -5.72
C ARG A 91 13.20 4.56 -5.27
N LEU A 92 11.98 4.92 -5.70
CA LEU A 92 11.37 6.17 -5.28
C LEU A 92 11.09 6.18 -3.77
N MET A 93 10.63 5.06 -3.21
CA MET A 93 10.44 4.90 -1.76
C MET A 93 11.76 4.98 -1.00
N HIS A 94 12.81 4.34 -1.50
CA HIS A 94 14.15 4.42 -0.91
C HIS A 94 14.68 5.87 -0.89
N LEU A 95 14.57 6.60 -1.99
CA LEU A 95 14.96 8.01 -2.06
C LEU A 95 14.14 8.89 -1.12
N GLU A 96 12.84 8.62 -0.95
CA GLU A 96 11.98 9.29 0.02
C GLU A 96 12.46 9.03 1.46
N MET A 97 12.87 7.81 1.79
CA MET A 97 13.42 7.47 3.10
C MET A 97 14.76 8.17 3.37
N LEU A 98 15.66 8.19 2.40
CA LEU A 98 16.91 8.94 2.50
C LEU A 98 16.68 10.44 2.68
N HIS A 99 15.71 11.02 1.97
CA HIS A 99 15.33 12.41 2.16
C HIS A 99 14.82 12.67 3.58
N LYS A 100 13.96 11.81 4.11
CA LYS A 100 13.43 11.90 5.47
C LYS A 100 14.53 11.79 6.52
N SER A 101 15.48 10.84 6.37
CA SER A 101 16.60 10.65 7.30
C SER A 101 17.51 11.88 7.39
N ARG A 102 17.57 12.70 6.33
CA ARG A 102 18.31 13.97 6.27
C ARG A 102 17.51 15.20 6.77
N GLY A 103 16.37 14.99 7.47
CA GLY A 103 15.53 16.06 8.02
C GLY A 103 14.49 16.62 7.03
N GLY A 104 14.29 15.96 5.91
CA GLY A 104 13.24 16.30 4.95
C GLY A 104 11.84 16.01 5.50
N GLN A 105 10.84 16.74 4.97
CA GLN A 105 9.45 16.50 5.34
C GLN A 105 8.96 15.17 4.78
N SER A 106 8.26 14.40 5.60
CA SER A 106 7.55 13.20 5.15
C SER A 106 6.45 13.57 4.16
N ARG A 107 6.14 12.61 3.28
CA ARG A 107 5.02 12.66 2.37
C ARG A 107 3.76 13.19 3.05
N PRO A 108 3.10 14.25 2.55
CA PRO A 108 1.80 14.67 3.06
C PRO A 108 0.76 13.60 2.70
N GLY A 109 0.03 13.17 3.68
CA GLY A 109 -1.02 12.17 3.55
C GLY A 109 -0.50 10.75 3.76
N ARG A 110 -0.50 10.31 4.99
CA ARG A 110 -0.46 8.89 5.33
C ARG A 110 -1.70 8.23 4.74
N GLY A 111 -1.53 7.60 3.58
CA GLY A 111 -2.50 6.61 3.16
C GLY A 111 -2.54 5.51 4.21
N ARG A 112 -3.71 5.01 4.49
CA ARG A 112 -4.05 4.06 5.55
C ARG A 112 -3.43 2.66 5.41
N LEU A 113 -2.23 2.56 4.83
CA LEU A 113 -1.37 1.38 4.93
C LEU A 113 -0.45 1.50 6.16
N GLU A 114 -0.99 2.07 7.25
CA GLU A 114 -0.32 2.18 8.56
C GLU A 114 -0.09 0.84 9.27
N VAL A 115 -0.40 -0.27 8.64
CA VAL A 115 -0.21 -1.59 9.28
C VAL A 115 1.25 -2.02 9.27
N ASP A 116 2.02 -1.53 8.30
CA ASP A 116 3.46 -1.79 8.25
C ASP A 116 4.22 -0.48 8.45
N ASN A 117 5.08 -0.44 9.46
CA ASN A 117 6.00 0.66 9.71
C ASN A 117 6.69 1.05 8.41
N VAL A 118 6.88 2.35 8.19
CA VAL A 118 7.65 2.86 7.06
C VAL A 118 9.06 2.29 7.19
N TYR A 119 9.44 1.39 6.31
CA TYR A 119 10.77 0.79 6.25
C TYR A 119 11.49 1.24 4.98
N ASP A 120 12.82 1.19 5.00
CA ASP A 120 13.64 1.43 3.82
C ASP A 120 13.64 0.18 2.94
N PRO A 121 13.06 0.21 1.72
CA PRO A 121 12.94 -0.99 0.91
C PRO A 121 14.27 -1.35 0.25
N GLU A 122 14.59 -2.64 0.24
CA GLU A 122 15.66 -3.18 -0.58
C GLU A 122 15.22 -3.34 -2.03
N CYS A 123 15.98 -2.72 -2.94
CA CYS A 123 15.69 -2.74 -4.38
C CYS A 123 16.74 -3.53 -5.16
N GLU A 124 16.28 -4.14 -6.25
CA GLU A 124 17.15 -4.67 -7.31
C GLU A 124 17.77 -3.52 -8.13
N ALA A 125 18.83 -3.81 -8.87
CA ALA A 125 19.52 -2.82 -9.71
C ALA A 125 18.59 -2.11 -10.72
N ASN A 126 17.53 -2.77 -11.17
CA ASN A 126 16.51 -2.21 -12.06
C ASN A 126 15.45 -1.38 -11.34
N GLY A 127 15.54 -1.22 -10.01
CA GLY A 127 14.62 -0.46 -9.18
C GLY A 127 13.34 -1.21 -8.78
N THR A 128 13.22 -2.51 -9.06
CA THR A 128 12.12 -3.35 -8.55
C THR A 128 12.41 -3.80 -7.12
N PHE A 129 11.39 -4.26 -6.39
CA PHE A 129 11.58 -4.78 -5.05
C PHE A 129 12.32 -6.11 -5.07
N LYS A 130 13.31 -6.28 -4.19
CA LYS A 130 13.78 -7.61 -3.84
C LYS A 130 12.63 -8.39 -3.20
N ALA A 131 12.51 -9.67 -3.53
CA ALA A 131 11.43 -10.51 -3.02
C ALA A 131 11.39 -10.60 -1.49
N LYS A 132 12.57 -10.58 -0.86
CA LYS A 132 12.77 -10.54 0.58
C LYS A 132 13.07 -9.12 1.01
N GLN A 133 12.36 -8.67 2.02
CA GLN A 133 12.55 -7.39 2.69
C GLN A 133 12.84 -7.63 4.16
N CYS A 134 13.73 -6.84 4.73
CA CYS A 134 14.06 -6.90 6.15
C CYS A 134 14.02 -5.51 6.76
N ASP A 135 13.64 -5.45 8.02
CA ASP A 135 13.71 -4.24 8.82
C ASP A 135 14.89 -4.38 9.79
N GLU A 136 15.88 -3.52 9.63
CA GLU A 136 17.13 -3.57 10.41
C GLU A 136 16.88 -3.31 11.90
N ASP A 137 15.90 -2.47 12.24
CA ASP A 137 15.61 -2.09 13.63
C ASP A 137 14.98 -3.27 14.41
N SER A 138 14.08 -4.01 13.77
CA SER A 138 13.40 -5.14 14.41
C SER A 138 14.04 -6.50 14.14
N ASN A 139 14.99 -6.61 13.21
CA ASN A 139 15.56 -7.85 12.68
C ASN A 139 14.48 -8.82 12.16
N LEU A 140 13.36 -8.30 11.65
CA LEU A 140 12.29 -9.09 11.07
C LEU A 140 12.32 -9.02 9.56
N CYS A 141 12.22 -10.18 8.91
CA CYS A 141 12.16 -10.28 7.46
C CYS A 141 10.82 -10.84 7.00
N TRP A 142 10.42 -10.48 5.78
CA TRP A 142 9.17 -10.93 5.13
C TRP A 142 9.32 -10.97 3.62
N CYS A 143 8.41 -11.64 2.94
CA CYS A 143 8.32 -11.61 1.48
C CYS A 143 7.31 -10.55 1.02
N VAL A 144 7.60 -9.95 -0.13
CA VAL A 144 6.72 -8.98 -0.78
C VAL A 144 6.36 -9.41 -2.20
N ASP A 145 5.28 -8.83 -2.71
CA ASP A 145 4.90 -8.91 -4.11
C ASP A 145 5.70 -7.93 -4.99
N SER A 146 5.42 -7.89 -6.28
CA SER A 146 6.08 -6.97 -7.22
C SER A 146 5.73 -5.49 -6.99
N ALA A 147 4.72 -5.19 -6.19
CA ALA A 147 4.36 -3.84 -5.76
C ALA A 147 4.93 -3.46 -4.39
N GLY A 148 5.69 -4.36 -3.75
CA GLY A 148 6.25 -4.15 -2.42
C GLY A 148 5.25 -4.35 -1.28
N ILE A 149 4.11 -5.01 -1.56
CA ILE A 149 3.11 -5.34 -0.55
C ILE A 149 3.51 -6.66 0.13
N ARG A 150 3.41 -6.69 1.42
CA ARG A 150 3.77 -7.86 2.21
C ARG A 150 2.83 -9.04 1.96
N VAL A 151 3.39 -10.20 1.62
CA VAL A 151 2.65 -11.44 1.33
C VAL A 151 2.90 -12.56 2.34
N THR A 152 3.82 -12.38 3.29
CA THR A 152 4.07 -13.33 4.39
C THR A 152 4.10 -12.63 5.74
N ASP A 153 4.05 -13.39 6.82
CA ASP A 153 4.31 -12.85 8.15
C ASP A 153 5.74 -12.35 8.28
N LYS A 154 5.94 -11.34 9.15
CA LYS A 154 7.27 -10.91 9.57
C LYS A 154 7.83 -11.96 10.54
N THR A 155 9.04 -12.40 10.29
CA THR A 155 9.72 -13.44 11.09
C THR A 155 11.18 -13.09 11.34
N GLY A 156 11.72 -13.48 12.51
CA GLY A 156 13.15 -13.42 12.79
C GLY A 156 13.93 -14.54 12.11
N ASP A 157 13.23 -15.57 11.61
CA ASP A 157 13.85 -16.61 10.78
C ASP A 157 13.98 -16.10 9.34
N ASP A 158 14.87 -16.72 8.55
CA ASP A 158 15.06 -16.37 7.15
C ASP A 158 13.89 -16.88 6.28
N PRO A 159 12.95 -16.01 5.84
CA PRO A 159 11.83 -16.44 5.03
C PRO A 159 12.30 -16.84 3.63
N LYS A 160 11.78 -17.95 3.11
CA LYS A 160 12.05 -18.38 1.74
C LYS A 160 11.20 -17.57 0.75
N CYS A 161 11.82 -16.56 0.15
CA CYS A 161 11.21 -15.67 -0.84
C CYS A 161 11.89 -15.94 -2.20
N ASP A 162 11.52 -17.02 -2.89
CA ASP A 162 12.16 -17.42 -4.14
C ASP A 162 12.01 -16.36 -5.24
N ARG A 163 10.87 -15.69 -5.27
CA ARG A 163 10.57 -14.59 -6.20
C ARG A 163 9.46 -13.71 -5.65
N ALA A 164 9.43 -12.44 -6.07
CA ALA A 164 8.29 -11.58 -5.80
C ALA A 164 7.04 -12.10 -6.56
N VAL A 165 5.92 -12.25 -5.84
CA VAL A 165 4.64 -12.60 -6.44
C VAL A 165 4.23 -11.47 -7.39
N ARG A 166 3.67 -11.79 -8.55
CA ARG A 166 3.31 -10.78 -9.54
C ARG A 166 1.91 -10.23 -9.28
N VAL A 167 1.83 -8.93 -9.11
CA VAL A 167 0.57 -8.20 -9.17
C VAL A 167 0.10 -8.16 -10.62
N HIS A 168 -1.15 -8.56 -10.88
CA HIS A 168 -1.74 -8.59 -12.22
C HIS A 168 -2.82 -7.53 -12.44
N LEU A 169 -3.44 -7.05 -11.36
CA LEU A 169 -4.48 -6.02 -11.38
C LEU A 169 -4.30 -5.09 -10.19
N ILE A 170 -4.42 -3.79 -10.43
CA ILE A 170 -4.49 -2.78 -9.38
C ILE A 170 -5.76 -1.97 -9.58
N GLN A 171 -6.53 -1.77 -8.52
CA GLN A 171 -7.71 -0.91 -8.52
C GLN A 171 -7.46 0.30 -7.61
N ILE A 172 -7.68 1.49 -8.16
CA ILE A 172 -7.57 2.76 -7.44
C ILE A 172 -8.98 3.33 -7.34
N HIS A 173 -9.46 3.52 -6.13
CA HIS A 173 -10.76 4.10 -5.83
C HIS A 173 -10.58 5.47 -5.18
N PHE A 174 -11.37 6.43 -5.60
CA PHE A 174 -11.44 7.74 -4.96
C PHE A 174 -12.76 8.42 -5.30
N SER A 175 -13.16 9.41 -4.50
CA SER A 175 -14.37 10.21 -4.70
C SER A 175 -14.01 11.68 -4.82
N PHE A 176 -14.90 12.46 -5.47
CA PHE A 176 -14.79 13.92 -5.50
C PHE A 176 -15.67 14.54 -4.41
N LYS A 177 -15.23 15.67 -3.86
CA LYS A 177 -16.03 16.53 -2.95
C LYS A 177 -17.05 17.38 -3.71
N ALA A 178 -17.61 16.89 -4.79
CA ALA A 178 -18.52 17.66 -5.62
C ALA A 178 -19.97 17.44 -5.22
N ASP A 179 -20.85 18.38 -5.60
CA ASP A 179 -22.28 18.16 -5.50
C ASP A 179 -22.71 17.08 -6.51
N VAL A 180 -23.50 16.10 -6.05
CA VAL A 180 -23.99 14.96 -6.86
C VAL A 180 -24.65 15.44 -8.16
N THR A 181 -25.27 16.62 -8.15
CA THR A 181 -25.94 17.21 -9.33
C THR A 181 -24.96 17.54 -10.47
N LEU A 182 -23.68 17.76 -10.17
CA LEU A 182 -22.66 18.17 -11.13
C LEU A 182 -22.20 17.02 -12.03
N LEU A 183 -22.23 15.80 -11.52
CA LEU A 183 -21.81 14.59 -12.24
C LEU A 183 -22.97 13.92 -13.00
N LYS A 184 -24.22 14.33 -12.72
CA LYS A 184 -25.42 13.71 -13.29
C LYS A 184 -25.44 13.79 -14.81
N GLY A 185 -25.43 12.62 -15.47
CA GLY A 185 -25.46 12.50 -16.93
C GLY A 185 -24.12 12.80 -17.63
N LYS A 186 -23.02 13.03 -16.86
CA LYS A 186 -21.69 13.36 -17.39
C LYS A 186 -20.63 12.29 -17.16
N GLU A 187 -21.03 11.10 -16.70
CA GLU A 187 -20.08 10.02 -16.34
C GLU A 187 -19.18 9.65 -17.52
N LYS A 188 -19.75 9.56 -18.74
CA LYS A 188 -18.98 9.21 -19.93
C LYS A 188 -18.02 10.31 -20.36
N GLU A 189 -18.34 11.57 -20.12
CA GLU A 189 -17.47 12.70 -20.39
C GLU A 189 -16.30 12.72 -19.41
N LEU A 190 -16.59 12.60 -18.12
CA LEU A 190 -15.60 12.52 -17.06
C LEU A 190 -14.69 11.30 -17.24
N GLN A 191 -15.26 10.15 -17.59
CA GLN A 191 -14.49 8.93 -17.89
C GLN A 191 -13.48 9.15 -19.02
N ARG A 192 -13.92 9.75 -20.15
CA ARG A 192 -13.03 10.05 -21.28
C ARG A 192 -11.95 11.05 -20.90
N TYR A 193 -12.29 12.07 -20.14
CA TYR A 193 -11.35 13.06 -19.65
C TYR A 193 -10.29 12.40 -18.75
N LEU A 194 -10.69 11.57 -17.79
CA LEU A 194 -9.79 10.85 -16.90
C LEU A 194 -8.85 9.90 -17.66
N VAL A 195 -9.37 9.17 -18.65
CA VAL A 195 -8.53 8.30 -19.50
C VAL A 195 -7.48 9.14 -20.21
N ALA A 196 -7.86 10.24 -20.86
CA ALA A 196 -6.93 11.13 -21.55
C ALA A 196 -5.88 11.73 -20.60
N LEU A 197 -6.32 12.17 -19.41
CA LEU A 197 -5.45 12.72 -18.37
C LEU A 197 -4.41 11.70 -17.89
N VAL A 198 -4.84 10.49 -17.56
CA VAL A 198 -3.95 9.42 -17.05
C VAL A 198 -2.97 8.97 -18.14
N VAL A 199 -3.44 8.78 -19.38
CA VAL A 199 -2.57 8.36 -20.51
C VAL A 199 -1.56 9.46 -20.88
N SER A 200 -1.95 10.74 -20.86
CA SER A 200 -1.04 11.85 -21.18
C SER A 200 0.02 12.08 -20.11
N ARG A 201 -0.35 11.86 -18.84
CA ARG A 201 0.53 12.13 -17.71
C ARG A 201 1.48 10.97 -17.38
N PHE A 202 1.04 9.75 -17.59
CA PHE A 202 1.84 8.55 -17.33
C PHE A 202 2.10 7.80 -18.63
N PRO A 203 3.29 7.23 -18.85
CA PRO A 203 3.64 6.53 -20.07
C PRO A 203 2.94 5.16 -20.19
N LEU A 204 1.59 5.20 -20.16
CA LEU A 204 0.74 4.03 -20.32
C LEU A 204 0.28 3.89 -21.77
N LYS A 205 0.46 2.71 -22.32
CA LYS A 205 -0.22 2.36 -23.57
C LYS A 205 -1.68 2.08 -23.25
N THR A 206 -2.60 2.62 -24.04
CA THR A 206 -4.06 2.51 -23.82
C THR A 206 -4.57 1.09 -23.47
N PRO A 207 -4.02 -0.03 -23.99
CA PRO A 207 -4.45 -1.37 -23.61
C PRO A 207 -4.11 -1.80 -22.17
N GLN A 208 -3.25 -1.06 -21.47
CA GLN A 208 -2.86 -1.36 -20.09
C GLN A 208 -3.85 -0.80 -19.08
N ILE A 209 -4.56 0.29 -19.44
CA ILE A 209 -5.67 0.81 -18.66
C ILE A 209 -6.92 0.14 -19.18
N LEU A 210 -7.52 -0.69 -18.37
CA LEU A 210 -8.67 -1.44 -18.80
C LEU A 210 -9.95 -0.66 -18.71
N GLU A 211 -10.18 -0.03 -17.59
CA GLU A 211 -11.47 0.54 -17.31
C GLU A 211 -11.34 1.66 -16.29
N ILE A 212 -11.91 2.81 -16.61
CA ILE A 212 -12.22 3.85 -15.65
C ILE A 212 -13.74 3.90 -15.55
N THR A 213 -14.28 3.60 -14.37
CA THR A 213 -15.71 3.72 -14.10
C THR A 213 -15.97 4.90 -13.18
N VAL A 214 -17.04 5.62 -13.47
CA VAL A 214 -17.52 6.74 -12.65
C VAL A 214 -18.94 6.39 -12.22
N HIS A 215 -19.18 6.33 -10.91
CA HIS A 215 -20.47 6.09 -10.33
C HIS A 215 -21.17 7.41 -10.00
N GLU A 216 -22.26 7.69 -10.67
CA GLU A 216 -23.00 8.95 -10.54
C GLU A 216 -23.48 9.22 -9.11
N LEU A 217 -24.06 8.22 -8.46
CA LEU A 217 -24.67 8.38 -7.15
C LEU A 217 -23.67 8.48 -5.99
N THR A 218 -22.56 7.75 -6.08
CA THR A 218 -21.52 7.72 -5.04
C THR A 218 -20.37 8.67 -5.33
N GLN A 219 -20.33 9.26 -6.54
CA GLN A 219 -19.21 10.07 -7.04
C GLN A 219 -17.86 9.36 -6.99
N GLU A 220 -17.92 8.04 -6.89
CA GLU A 220 -16.75 7.19 -6.83
C GLU A 220 -16.19 6.95 -8.22
N VAL A 221 -14.90 7.15 -8.35
CA VAL A 221 -14.10 6.79 -9.53
C VAL A 221 -13.29 5.56 -9.22
N THR A 222 -13.35 4.58 -10.11
CA THR A 222 -12.51 3.39 -10.05
C THR A 222 -11.62 3.34 -11.29
N ILE A 223 -10.30 3.33 -11.10
CA ILE A 223 -9.29 3.11 -12.14
C ILE A 223 -8.74 1.71 -11.98
N LYS A 224 -8.85 0.88 -13.01
CA LYS A 224 -8.28 -0.47 -13.05
C LYS A 224 -7.07 -0.49 -13.97
N LEU A 225 -5.92 -0.89 -13.43
CA LEU A 225 -4.67 -1.08 -14.14
C LEU A 225 -4.36 -2.56 -14.24
N TYR A 226 -4.26 -3.08 -15.47
CA TYR A 226 -3.93 -4.49 -15.68
C TYR A 226 -2.54 -4.64 -16.27
N LYS A 227 -1.84 -5.66 -15.83
CA LYS A 227 -0.59 -6.09 -16.44
C LYS A 227 -0.89 -7.14 -17.51
N ASN A 228 -0.83 -6.73 -18.76
CA ASN A 228 -1.05 -7.63 -19.88
C ASN A 228 0.30 -8.13 -20.41
N GLY A 229 0.67 -9.35 -20.06
CA GLY A 229 1.86 -10.03 -20.58
C GLY A 229 3.18 -9.75 -19.83
N THR A 230 4.22 -10.50 -20.22
CA THR A 230 5.57 -10.44 -19.59
C THR A 230 6.50 -9.40 -20.24
N LYS A 231 6.09 -8.77 -21.35
CA LYS A 231 6.93 -7.86 -22.16
C LYS A 231 6.56 -6.38 -22.00
N GLU A 232 5.72 -6.03 -21.06
CA GLU A 232 5.29 -4.64 -20.89
C GLU A 232 6.38 -3.77 -20.27
N PRO A 233 6.71 -2.63 -20.88
CA PRO A 233 7.81 -1.76 -20.42
C PRO A 233 7.49 -0.97 -19.15
N VAL A 234 6.19 -0.90 -18.73
CA VAL A 234 5.76 -0.10 -17.59
C VAL A 234 5.24 -1.00 -16.48
N ASP A 235 5.78 -0.81 -15.29
CA ASP A 235 5.27 -1.45 -14.07
C ASP A 235 4.01 -0.73 -13.57
N ILE A 236 2.88 -1.44 -13.57
CA ILE A 236 1.58 -0.90 -13.12
C ILE A 236 1.61 -0.48 -11.64
N ALA A 237 2.45 -1.11 -10.80
CA ALA A 237 2.60 -0.73 -9.41
C ALA A 237 3.26 0.64 -9.26
N THR A 238 4.27 0.91 -10.10
CA THR A 238 4.88 2.24 -10.18
C THR A 238 3.86 3.28 -10.63
N VAL A 239 3.09 3.01 -11.69
CA VAL A 239 2.06 3.94 -12.16
C VAL A 239 0.99 4.20 -11.10
N ALA A 240 0.48 3.15 -10.44
CA ALA A 240 -0.50 3.29 -9.36
C ALA A 240 0.03 4.17 -8.22
N TYR A 241 1.30 4.01 -7.86
CA TYR A 241 1.96 4.83 -6.86
C TYR A 241 2.02 6.31 -7.24
N TYR A 242 2.32 6.61 -8.50
CA TYR A 242 2.33 8.00 -9.01
C TYR A 242 0.91 8.59 -9.06
N ILE A 243 -0.10 7.82 -9.49
CA ILE A 243 -1.49 8.27 -9.48
C ILE A 243 -1.93 8.59 -8.05
N GLU A 244 -1.67 7.70 -7.09
CA GLU A 244 -1.97 7.92 -5.68
C GLU A 244 -1.31 9.21 -5.15
N ARG A 245 -0.02 9.37 -5.43
CA ARG A 245 0.73 10.55 -5.01
C ARG A 245 0.15 11.84 -5.59
N ASP A 246 -0.20 11.81 -6.87
CA ASP A 246 -0.72 12.99 -7.56
C ASP A 246 -2.16 13.30 -7.12
N LEU A 247 -2.99 12.31 -6.82
CA LEU A 247 -4.30 12.49 -6.19
C LEU A 247 -4.15 13.13 -4.80
N LYS A 248 -3.29 12.58 -3.94
CA LYS A 248 -3.06 13.10 -2.58
C LYS A 248 -2.47 14.51 -2.54
N ARG A 249 -1.77 14.92 -3.58
CA ARG A 249 -1.18 16.25 -3.72
C ARG A 249 -2.02 17.22 -4.54
N ASN A 250 -3.21 16.81 -4.93
CA ASN A 250 -4.10 17.58 -5.80
C ASN A 250 -3.44 18.03 -7.12
N ARG A 251 -2.54 17.20 -7.66
CA ARG A 251 -1.83 17.44 -8.93
C ARG A 251 -2.60 16.88 -10.14
N LEU A 252 -3.52 15.95 -9.91
CA LEU A 252 -4.48 15.48 -10.90
C LEU A 252 -5.69 16.40 -10.88
N VAL A 253 -5.56 17.55 -11.56
CA VAL A 253 -6.66 18.51 -11.67
C VAL A 253 -7.66 17.99 -12.69
N VAL A 254 -8.85 17.66 -12.23
CA VAL A 254 -9.96 17.24 -13.05
C VAL A 254 -10.92 18.41 -13.19
N SER A 255 -11.14 18.89 -14.43
CA SER A 255 -12.05 20.00 -14.69
C SER A 255 -13.28 19.51 -15.44
N LEU A 256 -14.45 19.85 -14.94
CA LEU A 256 -15.75 19.58 -15.57
C LEU A 256 -16.57 20.87 -15.60
N ASP A 257 -17.06 21.26 -16.77
CA ASP A 257 -17.79 22.52 -16.98
C ASP A 257 -17.07 23.78 -16.44
N GLY A 258 -15.75 23.83 -16.58
CA GLY A 258 -14.95 24.94 -16.08
C GLY A 258 -14.79 25.00 -14.56
N ARG A 259 -15.26 23.97 -13.83
CA ARG A 259 -15.07 23.82 -12.40
C ARG A 259 -14.06 22.71 -12.11
N ASN A 260 -13.08 22.99 -11.28
CA ASN A 260 -12.14 21.98 -10.82
C ASN A 260 -12.82 21.09 -9.76
N LEU A 261 -12.78 19.78 -9.98
CA LEU A 261 -13.25 18.78 -9.04
C LEU A 261 -12.15 18.50 -8.03
N GLU A 262 -12.43 18.67 -6.75
CA GLU A 262 -11.51 18.39 -5.66
C GLU A 262 -11.70 16.94 -5.20
N VAL A 263 -10.58 16.21 -5.05
CA VAL A 263 -10.59 14.82 -4.58
C VAL A 263 -10.76 14.78 -3.06
N GLU A 264 -11.61 13.90 -2.57
CA GLU A 264 -11.74 13.60 -1.15
C GLU A 264 -10.59 12.67 -0.72
N LEU A 265 -9.62 13.21 0.01
CA LEU A 265 -8.37 12.52 0.33
C LEU A 265 -8.58 11.22 1.12
N ASP A 266 -9.55 11.21 2.03
CA ASP A 266 -9.87 10.05 2.87
C ASP A 266 -10.59 8.93 2.09
N SER A 267 -11.06 9.22 0.87
CA SER A 267 -11.70 8.24 -0.01
C SER A 267 -10.70 7.42 -0.83
N ILE A 268 -9.44 7.88 -0.93
CA ILE A 268 -8.42 7.24 -1.79
C ILE A 268 -8.06 5.87 -1.21
N ARG A 269 -8.32 4.80 -1.98
CA ARG A 269 -7.98 3.42 -1.63
C ARG A 269 -7.39 2.72 -2.83
N ILE A 270 -6.37 1.88 -2.58
CA ILE A 270 -5.71 1.10 -3.60
C ILE A 270 -5.74 -0.36 -3.20
N PHE A 271 -6.21 -1.21 -4.11
CA PHE A 271 -6.27 -2.65 -3.95
C PHE A 271 -5.32 -3.31 -4.95
N PHE A 272 -4.50 -4.22 -4.45
CA PHE A 272 -3.56 -5.00 -5.23
C PHE A 272 -4.06 -6.43 -5.31
N PHE A 273 -4.06 -7.00 -6.52
CA PHE A 273 -4.50 -8.36 -6.77
C PHE A 273 -3.34 -9.16 -7.34
N ASP A 274 -2.90 -10.12 -6.57
CA ASP A 274 -1.77 -10.99 -6.89
C ASP A 274 -2.22 -12.25 -7.65
N ASN A 275 -1.28 -12.83 -8.41
CA ASN A 275 -1.51 -14.13 -9.05
C ASN A 275 -1.56 -15.29 -8.04
N GLU A 276 -0.97 -15.10 -6.86
CA GLU A 276 -0.92 -16.09 -5.80
C GLU A 276 -1.46 -15.47 -4.50
N PRO A 277 -2.23 -16.21 -3.69
CA PRO A 277 -2.74 -15.68 -2.44
C PRO A 277 -1.60 -15.42 -1.44
N PRO A 278 -1.74 -14.43 -0.55
CA PRO A 278 -0.75 -14.17 0.48
C PRO A 278 -0.66 -15.36 1.45
N ARG A 279 0.55 -15.69 1.87
CA ARG A 279 0.86 -16.78 2.83
C ARG A 279 0.96 -16.21 4.25
N ILE A 280 -0.05 -15.46 4.68
CA ILE A 280 -0.11 -14.91 6.03
C ILE A 280 -0.80 -15.92 6.95
N ASN A 281 -0.06 -16.43 7.94
CA ASN A 281 -0.60 -17.29 8.96
C ASN A 281 -1.21 -16.42 10.06
N MET A 282 -2.51 -16.56 10.32
CA MET A 282 -3.17 -15.90 11.47
C MET A 282 -2.70 -16.44 12.84
N LYS A 283 -1.56 -17.12 12.92
CA LYS A 283 -1.02 -17.67 14.18
C LYS A 283 -0.65 -16.60 15.21
N THR A 284 -0.49 -15.38 14.78
CA THR A 284 -0.26 -14.23 15.66
C THR A 284 -1.46 -13.28 15.65
N ILE A 285 -2.61 -13.79 16.13
CA ILE A 285 -3.69 -12.87 16.52
C ILE A 285 -3.10 -12.00 17.64
N SER A 286 -3.01 -10.69 17.40
CA SER A 286 -2.49 -9.80 18.45
C SER A 286 -3.28 -10.03 19.73
N PRO A 287 -2.64 -10.01 20.93
CA PRO A 287 -3.33 -10.23 22.19
C PRO A 287 -4.57 -9.35 22.36
N GLY A 288 -4.57 -8.13 21.82
CA GLY A 288 -5.72 -7.23 21.81
C GLY A 288 -6.88 -7.75 20.96
N PHE A 289 -6.61 -8.34 19.79
CA PHE A 289 -7.67 -8.91 18.93
C PHE A 289 -8.27 -10.18 19.56
N ALA A 290 -7.43 -11.01 20.19
CA ALA A 290 -7.90 -12.17 20.96
C ALA A 290 -8.80 -11.75 22.13
N ALA A 291 -8.43 -10.69 22.87
CA ALA A 291 -9.25 -10.14 23.96
C ALA A 291 -10.62 -9.66 23.46
N ILE A 292 -10.67 -8.95 22.31
CA ILE A 292 -11.94 -8.49 21.71
C ILE A 292 -12.85 -9.69 21.35
N ILE A 293 -12.30 -10.73 20.74
CA ILE A 293 -13.06 -11.94 20.37
C ILE A 293 -13.61 -12.61 21.62
N ILE A 294 -12.81 -12.72 22.69
CA ILE A 294 -13.25 -13.32 23.97
C ILE A 294 -14.38 -12.49 24.58
N VAL A 295 -14.28 -11.17 24.61
CA VAL A 295 -15.33 -10.29 25.16
C VAL A 295 -16.63 -10.43 24.38
N ILE A 296 -16.58 -10.47 23.05
CA ILE A 296 -17.75 -10.66 22.20
C ILE A 296 -18.39 -12.04 22.47
N ALA A 297 -17.59 -13.09 22.53
CA ALA A 297 -18.07 -14.43 22.82
C ALA A 297 -18.76 -14.53 24.21
N LEU A 298 -18.18 -13.93 25.24
CA LEU A 298 -18.78 -13.86 26.58
C LEU A 298 -20.07 -13.05 26.57
N ALA A 299 -20.17 -11.95 25.87
CA ALA A 299 -21.38 -11.15 25.73
C ALA A 299 -22.51 -11.94 25.05
N ILE A 300 -22.20 -12.71 24.02
CA ILE A 300 -23.19 -13.59 23.36
C ILE A 300 -23.66 -14.70 24.32
N LEU A 301 -22.75 -15.37 25.03
CA LEU A 301 -23.09 -16.43 25.96
C LEU A 301 -23.94 -15.92 27.11
N THR A 302 -23.61 -14.75 27.68
CA THR A 302 -24.43 -14.13 28.73
C THR A 302 -25.81 -13.72 28.21
N GLY A 303 -25.89 -13.17 26.98
CA GLY A 303 -27.17 -12.86 26.34
C GLY A 303 -28.06 -14.10 26.15
N ILE A 304 -27.49 -15.22 25.69
CA ILE A 304 -28.21 -16.49 25.53
C ILE A 304 -28.66 -17.01 26.90
N ALA A 305 -27.81 -16.97 27.94
CA ALA A 305 -28.16 -17.43 29.28
C ALA A 305 -29.31 -16.61 29.87
N VAL A 306 -29.25 -15.28 29.75
CA VAL A 306 -30.35 -14.39 30.20
C VAL A 306 -31.63 -14.69 29.43
N PHE A 307 -31.56 -14.86 28.12
CA PHE A 307 -32.72 -15.20 27.30
C PHE A 307 -33.37 -16.52 27.72
N ILE A 308 -32.58 -17.57 28.01
CA ILE A 308 -33.08 -18.85 28.49
C ILE A 308 -33.76 -18.70 29.87
N VAL A 309 -33.15 -17.92 30.78
CA VAL A 309 -33.73 -17.68 32.11
C VAL A 309 -35.04 -16.92 32.02
N VAL A 310 -35.09 -15.85 31.20
CA VAL A 310 -36.32 -15.07 31.00
C VAL A 310 -37.42 -15.94 30.37
N ARG A 311 -37.06 -16.75 29.37
CA ARG A 311 -38.03 -17.65 28.72
C ARG A 311 -38.56 -18.71 29.72
N ARG A 312 -37.71 -19.32 30.55
CA ARG A 312 -38.12 -20.26 31.57
C ARG A 312 -39.02 -19.63 32.64
N ARG A 313 -38.75 -18.39 33.07
CA ARG A 313 -39.60 -17.66 33.99
C ARG A 313 -40.97 -17.35 33.39
N ALA A 314 -41.03 -16.88 32.17
CA ALA A 314 -42.28 -16.63 31.46
C ALA A 314 -43.11 -17.90 31.25
N GLU A 315 -42.47 -19.04 31.05
CA GLU A 315 -43.11 -20.35 30.95
C GLU A 315 -43.69 -20.81 32.33
N GLN A 316 -42.95 -20.58 33.43
CA GLN A 316 -43.42 -20.84 34.78
C GLN A 316 -44.60 -19.95 35.20
N GLU A 317 -44.58 -18.68 34.82
CA GLU A 317 -45.70 -17.76 35.05
C GLU A 317 -46.94 -18.21 34.27
N ARG A 318 -46.82 -18.65 33.02
CA ARG A 318 -47.95 -19.20 32.26
C ARG A 318 -48.55 -20.44 32.91
N ILE A 319 -47.73 -21.37 33.40
CA ILE A 319 -48.19 -22.57 34.07
C ILE A 319 -48.94 -22.20 35.36
N GLN A 320 -48.48 -21.19 36.13
CA GLN A 320 -49.18 -20.73 37.33
C GLN A 320 -50.53 -20.09 36.98
N PHE A 321 -50.64 -19.31 35.93
CA PHE A 321 -51.90 -18.73 35.46
C PHE A 321 -52.90 -19.82 35.03
N GLU A 322 -52.47 -20.83 34.27
CA GLU A 322 -53.32 -21.95 33.87
C GLU A 322 -53.82 -22.77 35.06
N VAL A 323 -53.00 -22.96 36.10
CA VAL A 323 -53.38 -23.69 37.34
C VAL A 323 -54.42 -22.89 38.14
N ILE A 324 -54.26 -21.55 38.23
CA ILE A 324 -55.22 -20.69 38.94
C ILE A 324 -56.57 -20.66 38.21
N GLU A 325 -56.56 -20.50 36.87
CA GLU A 325 -57.76 -20.53 36.07
C GLU A 325 -58.47 -21.86 36.08
N GLY A 326 -57.73 -22.98 36.11
CA GLY A 326 -58.28 -24.33 36.31
C GLY A 326 -58.89 -24.54 37.67
N GLN A 327 -58.34 -23.98 38.78
CA GLN A 327 -58.91 -24.01 40.07
C GLN A 327 -60.21 -23.20 40.21
N GLU A 328 -60.25 -21.95 39.67
CA GLU A 328 -61.45 -21.16 39.69
C GLU A 328 -62.60 -21.84 38.91
N LEU A 329 -62.33 -22.43 37.73
CA LEU A 329 -63.33 -23.18 36.98
C LEU A 329 -63.83 -24.41 37.73
N GLY A 330 -62.95 -25.11 38.49
CA GLY A 330 -63.30 -26.22 39.31
C GLY A 330 -64.22 -25.82 40.44
N ASP A 331 -63.97 -24.73 41.16
CA ASP A 331 -64.80 -24.18 42.20
C ASP A 331 -66.18 -23.71 41.76
N TYR A 332 -66.28 -23.09 40.56
CA TYR A 332 -67.53 -22.71 39.90
C TYR A 332 -68.40 -23.94 39.57
N GLN A 333 -67.80 -25.05 39.12
CA GLN A 333 -68.53 -26.27 38.79
C GLN A 333 -69.03 -27.01 40.08
N LEU A 334 -68.27 -26.94 41.16
CA LEU A 334 -68.68 -27.51 42.45
C LEU A 334 -69.82 -26.70 43.07
N ALA A 335 -69.75 -25.34 42.98
CA ALA A 335 -70.83 -24.44 43.46
C ALA A 335 -72.16 -24.63 42.72
N GLN A 336 -72.12 -24.94 41.42
CA GLN A 336 -73.31 -25.25 40.61
C GLN A 336 -73.94 -26.64 40.95
N ARG A 337 -73.14 -27.57 41.44
CA ARG A 337 -73.66 -28.91 41.87
C ARG A 337 -74.36 -28.91 43.19
N GLU A 338 -74.15 -27.98 44.12
CA GLU A 338 -74.86 -27.80 45.38
C GLU A 338 -75.98 -26.78 45.18
N GLY A 339 -76.99 -27.12 44.37
CA GLY A 339 -78.26 -26.37 44.25
C GLY A 339 -79.01 -26.34 45.55
N PRO A 340 -79.81 -25.27 45.79
CA PRO A 340 -80.47 -25.05 47.11
C PRO A 340 -81.40 -26.20 47.45
N ARG A 341 -81.12 -26.85 48.55
CA ARG A 341 -82.02 -27.82 49.18
C ARG A 341 -83.21 -27.06 49.83
N TYR A 342 -84.34 -27.10 49.21
CA TYR A 342 -85.55 -26.62 49.84
C TYR A 342 -86.04 -27.64 50.88
N TYR A 343 -86.04 -27.26 52.15
CA TYR A 343 -86.76 -27.96 53.20
C TYR A 343 -88.24 -27.52 53.17
N TYR A 344 -89.14 -28.43 52.86
CA TYR A 344 -90.57 -28.29 53.18
C TYR A 344 -90.81 -28.83 54.55
N SER A 345 -91.41 -28.03 55.46
CA SER A 345 -92.09 -28.44 56.69
C SER A 345 -93.57 -28.25 56.53
#